data_a60aea5a771c5995b1c6b58756c4956d
#
_entry.id   a60aea5a771c5995b1c6b58756c4956d
#
_cell.length_a   1.000
_cell.length_b   1.000
_cell.length_c   1.000
_cell.angle_alpha   90.00
_cell.angle_beta   90.00
_cell.angle_gamma   90.00
#
_symmetry.space_group_name_H-M   'P 1'
#
loop_
_entity.id
_entity.type
_entity.pdbx_description
1 polymer ?
#
loop_
_entity_poly.entity_id
_entity_poly.type
_entity_poly.pdbx_seq_one_letter_code
_entity_poly.pdbx_strand_id
1 'polypeptide(L)'
;MTETLHLDTEIPRPRGDVWAAFADTRSRQQWSVPAGEALVYDNDDFRSGGSAEYRCGAPGQLQFSAIVTYVAVEEQSFAVQTETVWHGDDLLASGLISWFFDDVPAGTSVSIVDQVVSFVGQDMIEGSRNGHRIALEQLGTFLAGPGQISAGASDRDSRPS
;
A
#
# COMPACT_ATOMS: atom_id res chain seq x y z
N MET A 1 -5.03 22.52 -4.64
CA MET A 1 -6.24 21.85 -4.18
C MET A 1 -5.89 20.80 -3.13
N THR A 2 -6.63 20.77 -2.04
CA THR A 2 -6.30 19.86 -0.92
C THR A 2 -7.54 19.09 -0.50
N GLU A 3 -7.32 17.89 0.01
CA GLU A 3 -8.40 17.07 0.59
C GLU A 3 -7.80 16.08 1.57
N THR A 4 -8.59 15.67 2.57
CA THR A 4 -8.22 14.58 3.48
C THR A 4 -9.02 13.35 3.10
N LEU A 5 -8.32 12.28 2.73
CA LEU A 5 -8.92 11.02 2.33
C LEU A 5 -8.88 10.06 3.50
N HIS A 6 -9.98 9.32 3.69
CA HIS A 6 -10.09 8.28 4.72
C HIS A 6 -10.56 6.99 4.06
N LEU A 7 -9.76 5.94 4.18
CA LEU A 7 -10.12 4.62 3.67
C LEU A 7 -9.76 3.58 4.72
N ASP A 8 -10.52 2.49 4.75
CA ASP A 8 -10.19 1.38 5.63
C ASP A 8 -10.68 0.07 5.05
N THR A 9 -10.15 -1.02 5.60
CA THR A 9 -10.61 -2.37 5.28
C THR A 9 -10.31 -3.28 6.46
N GLU A 10 -11.03 -4.41 6.55
CA GLU A 10 -10.72 -5.45 7.51
C GLU A 10 -10.12 -6.64 6.76
N ILE A 11 -9.05 -7.19 7.31
CA ILE A 11 -8.35 -8.31 6.72
C ILE A 11 -8.38 -9.45 7.74
N PRO A 12 -8.85 -10.65 7.35
CA PRO A 12 -8.99 -11.78 8.29
C PRO A 12 -7.65 -12.49 8.53
N ARG A 13 -6.66 -11.72 8.99
CA ARG A 13 -5.31 -12.19 9.32
C ARG A 13 -4.82 -11.48 10.56
N PRO A 14 -3.95 -12.10 11.34
CA PRO A 14 -3.36 -11.45 12.52
C PRO A 14 -2.59 -10.19 12.14
N ARG A 15 -2.57 -9.23 13.04
CA ARG A 15 -1.92 -7.94 12.82
C ARG A 15 -0.44 -8.07 12.44
N GLY A 16 0.26 -9.02 13.04
CA GLY A 16 1.66 -9.27 12.70
C GLY A 16 1.86 -9.69 11.25
N ASP A 17 0.95 -10.51 10.70
CA ASP A 17 1.02 -10.94 9.31
C ASP A 17 0.75 -9.78 8.36
N VAL A 18 -0.25 -8.96 8.69
CA VAL A 18 -0.60 -7.79 7.87
C VAL A 18 0.54 -6.78 7.87
N TRP A 19 1.09 -6.51 9.05
CA TRP A 19 2.23 -5.61 9.17
C TRP A 19 3.44 -6.12 8.37
N ALA A 20 3.73 -7.41 8.44
CA ALA A 20 4.87 -8.00 7.71
C ALA A 20 4.73 -7.78 6.20
N ALA A 21 3.54 -7.93 5.65
CA ALA A 21 3.27 -7.68 4.23
C ALA A 21 3.44 -6.21 3.87
N PHE A 22 3.14 -5.32 4.79
CA PHE A 22 3.31 -3.87 4.59
C PHE A 22 4.79 -3.47 4.73
N ALA A 23 5.48 -3.95 5.74
CA ALA A 23 6.84 -3.55 6.07
C ALA A 23 7.88 -4.10 5.09
N ASP A 24 7.60 -5.26 4.48
CA ASP A 24 8.53 -5.88 3.55
C ASP A 24 8.45 -5.21 2.18
N THR A 25 9.57 -4.65 1.73
CA THR A 25 9.65 -3.91 0.46
C THR A 25 9.21 -4.76 -0.73
N ARG A 26 9.68 -6.00 -0.80
CA ARG A 26 9.34 -6.89 -1.91
C ARG A 26 7.86 -7.21 -1.96
N SER A 27 7.26 -7.45 -0.80
CA SER A 27 5.81 -7.68 -0.71
C SER A 27 5.05 -6.43 -1.12
N ARG A 28 5.45 -5.27 -0.62
CA ARG A 28 4.77 -4.01 -0.91
C ARG A 28 4.78 -3.71 -2.41
N GLN A 29 5.84 -4.03 -3.12
CA GLN A 29 5.89 -3.87 -4.57
C GLN A 29 4.81 -4.68 -5.29
N GLN A 30 4.35 -5.78 -4.70
CA GLN A 30 3.40 -6.66 -5.36
C GLN A 30 1.95 -6.21 -5.23
N TRP A 31 1.59 -5.56 -4.12
CA TRP A 31 0.19 -5.20 -3.88
C TRP A 31 -0.10 -3.70 -3.96
N SER A 32 0.90 -2.84 -4.05
CA SER A 32 0.71 -1.39 -3.92
C SER A 32 0.22 -0.69 -5.17
N VAL A 33 0.21 -1.33 -6.31
CA VAL A 33 -0.23 -0.73 -7.59
C VAL A 33 -1.31 -1.60 -8.22
N PRO A 34 -2.11 -1.04 -9.13
CA PRO A 34 -3.13 -1.81 -9.85
C PRO A 34 -2.53 -3.02 -10.54
N ALA A 35 -3.35 -4.07 -10.67
CA ALA A 35 -2.94 -5.28 -11.39
C ALA A 35 -2.54 -4.90 -12.83
N GLY A 36 -1.43 -5.45 -13.29
CA GLY A 36 -0.90 -5.14 -14.62
C GLY A 36 0.07 -3.97 -14.63
N GLU A 37 0.19 -3.23 -13.53
CA GLU A 37 1.22 -2.22 -13.38
C GLU A 37 2.36 -2.74 -12.52
N ALA A 38 3.48 -2.01 -12.53
CA ALA A 38 4.65 -2.37 -11.76
C ALA A 38 5.05 -1.21 -10.85
N LEU A 39 5.62 -1.56 -9.70
CA LEU A 39 6.23 -0.62 -8.79
C LEU A 39 7.59 -1.17 -8.39
N VAL A 40 8.61 -0.34 -8.49
CA VAL A 40 9.98 -0.71 -8.17
C VAL A 40 10.55 0.34 -7.20
N TYR A 41 11.00 -0.12 -6.05
CA TYR A 41 11.74 0.74 -5.13
C TYR A 41 13.21 0.78 -5.58
N ASP A 42 13.71 1.98 -5.81
CA ASP A 42 15.14 2.20 -6.06
C ASP A 42 15.92 2.16 -4.75
N ASN A 43 15.29 2.61 -3.66
CA ASN A 43 15.75 2.39 -2.31
C ASN A 43 14.56 2.40 -1.36
N ASP A 44 14.69 1.75 -0.22
CA ASP A 44 13.66 1.74 0.82
C ASP A 44 14.30 1.49 2.19
N ASP A 45 14.40 2.55 2.97
CA ASP A 45 14.88 2.50 4.34
C ASP A 45 13.68 2.67 5.27
N PHE A 46 12.96 1.57 5.50
CA PHE A 46 11.69 1.58 6.21
C PHE A 46 11.88 1.61 7.72
N ARG A 47 12.05 2.82 8.24
CA ARG A 47 12.19 3.10 9.68
C ARG A 47 11.86 4.58 9.93
N SER A 48 11.59 4.93 11.19
CA SER A 48 11.41 6.33 11.56
C SER A 48 12.65 7.14 11.16
N GLY A 49 12.44 8.20 10.40
CA GLY A 49 13.52 9.05 9.88
C GLY A 49 14.17 8.51 8.60
N GLY A 50 13.76 7.34 8.12
CA GLY A 50 14.24 6.80 6.86
C GLY A 50 13.52 7.40 5.66
N SER A 51 13.92 6.98 4.47
CA SER A 51 13.34 7.46 3.22
C SER A 51 13.28 6.35 2.18
N ALA A 52 12.48 6.58 1.15
CA ALA A 52 12.37 5.66 0.03
C ALA A 52 12.18 6.43 -1.27
N GLU A 53 12.54 5.81 -2.37
CA GLU A 53 12.27 6.30 -3.70
C GLU A 53 11.75 5.15 -4.54
N TYR A 54 10.66 5.38 -5.26
CA TYR A 54 10.12 4.34 -6.12
C TYR A 54 9.65 4.92 -7.46
N ARG A 55 9.50 4.03 -8.42
CA ARG A 55 8.92 4.34 -9.73
C ARG A 55 7.78 3.36 -9.98
N CYS A 56 6.76 3.80 -10.66
CA CYS A 56 5.63 2.94 -10.99
C CYS A 56 5.00 3.32 -12.32
N GLY A 57 4.14 2.44 -12.80
CA GLY A 57 3.43 2.62 -14.05
C GLY A 57 3.37 1.33 -14.85
N ALA A 58 3.19 1.45 -16.16
CA ALA A 58 3.17 0.29 -17.03
C ALA A 58 4.54 -0.41 -17.03
N PRO A 59 4.58 -1.75 -17.00
CA PRO A 59 5.85 -2.47 -17.05
C PRO A 59 6.70 -2.02 -18.25
N GLY A 60 7.97 -1.71 -17.97
CA GLY A 60 8.87 -1.20 -19.00
C GLY A 60 8.71 0.28 -19.31
N GLN A 61 7.71 0.95 -18.71
CA GLN A 61 7.47 2.38 -18.87
C GLN A 61 7.03 2.95 -17.52
N LEU A 62 7.95 2.99 -16.54
CA LEU A 62 7.67 3.48 -15.20
C LEU A 62 7.74 4.99 -15.20
N GLN A 63 6.68 5.63 -15.66
CA GLN A 63 6.62 7.06 -15.89
C GLN A 63 6.39 7.90 -14.64
N PHE A 64 5.92 7.29 -13.56
CA PHE A 64 5.71 7.99 -12.29
C PHE A 64 6.87 7.73 -11.36
N SER A 65 7.29 8.75 -10.61
CA SER A 65 8.30 8.62 -9.58
C SER A 65 7.82 9.25 -8.28
N ALA A 66 8.30 8.73 -7.17
CA ALA A 66 7.91 9.23 -5.86
C ALA A 66 9.10 9.26 -4.91
N ILE A 67 9.08 10.24 -4.02
CA ILE A 67 10.00 10.34 -2.90
C ILE A 67 9.18 10.26 -1.62
N VAL A 68 9.61 9.41 -0.71
CA VAL A 68 8.93 9.14 0.56
C VAL A 68 9.87 9.44 1.71
N THR A 69 9.36 10.11 2.74
CA THR A 69 10.04 10.24 4.02
C THR A 69 9.18 9.55 5.07
N TYR A 70 9.74 8.57 5.76
CA TYR A 70 9.07 7.92 6.88
C TYR A 70 9.23 8.79 8.12
N VAL A 71 8.17 9.50 8.48
CA VAL A 71 8.17 10.41 9.62
C VAL A 71 8.25 9.62 10.93
N ALA A 72 7.41 8.59 11.05
CA ALA A 72 7.37 7.74 12.23
C ALA A 72 6.85 6.36 11.84
N VAL A 73 7.51 5.32 12.33
CA VAL A 73 7.12 3.93 12.12
C VAL A 73 7.14 3.24 13.48
N GLU A 74 6.01 2.63 13.86
CA GLU A 74 5.91 1.80 15.05
C GLU A 74 5.41 0.43 14.64
N GLU A 75 6.23 -0.59 14.87
CA GLU A 75 5.95 -1.95 14.40
C GLU A 75 4.57 -2.42 14.82
N GLN A 76 3.81 -2.95 13.85
CA GLN A 76 2.46 -3.48 14.01
C GLN A 76 1.42 -2.43 14.45
N SER A 77 1.76 -1.16 14.49
CA SER A 77 0.85 -0.11 14.97
C SER A 77 0.56 0.92 13.90
N PHE A 78 1.58 1.61 13.41
CA PHE A 78 1.36 2.65 12.41
C PHE A 78 2.62 2.96 11.60
N ALA A 79 2.41 3.58 10.44
CA ALA A 79 3.46 4.23 9.67
C ALA A 79 2.92 5.56 9.17
N VAL A 80 3.65 6.63 9.43
CA VAL A 80 3.31 7.97 8.96
C VAL A 80 4.42 8.43 8.04
N GLN A 81 4.04 8.85 6.82
CA GLN A 81 5.01 9.23 5.80
C GLN A 81 4.55 10.42 5.00
N THR A 82 5.50 11.20 4.49
CA THR A 82 5.23 12.14 3.41
C THR A 82 5.57 11.46 2.10
N GLU A 83 4.82 11.78 1.07
CA GLU A 83 5.04 11.21 -0.26
C GLU A 83 4.77 12.27 -1.30
N THR A 84 5.73 12.48 -2.22
CA THR A 84 5.60 13.43 -3.31
C THR A 84 5.79 12.68 -4.62
N VAL A 85 4.90 12.95 -5.58
CA VAL A 85 4.80 12.18 -6.83
C VAL A 85 4.94 13.09 -8.03
N TRP A 86 5.71 12.64 -9.00
CA TRP A 86 5.95 13.30 -10.28
C TRP A 86 5.57 12.40 -11.44
N HIS A 87 5.23 13.03 -12.56
CA HIS A 87 5.19 12.38 -13.88
C HIS A 87 6.27 13.07 -14.73
N GLY A 88 7.38 12.39 -14.95
CA GLY A 88 8.54 13.06 -15.53
C GLY A 88 9.00 14.21 -14.62
N ASP A 89 9.04 15.41 -15.16
CA ASP A 89 9.41 16.61 -14.40
C ASP A 89 8.19 17.33 -13.81
N ASP A 90 7.00 16.86 -14.10
CA ASP A 90 5.76 17.51 -13.63
C ASP A 90 5.39 17.04 -12.23
N LEU A 91 5.32 17.98 -11.31
CA LEU A 91 4.90 17.72 -9.93
C LEU A 91 3.38 17.52 -9.90
N LEU A 92 2.95 16.35 -9.42
CA LEU A 92 1.54 15.97 -9.40
C LEU A 92 0.87 16.21 -8.05
N ALA A 93 1.47 15.69 -6.99
CA ALA A 93 0.85 15.72 -5.67
C ALA A 93 1.88 15.52 -4.58
N SER A 94 1.53 15.96 -3.37
CA SER A 94 2.26 15.66 -2.16
C SER A 94 1.26 15.40 -1.05
N GLY A 95 1.56 14.49 -0.15
CA GLY A 95 0.65 14.14 0.92
C GLY A 95 1.35 13.70 2.18
N LEU A 96 0.61 13.82 3.29
CA LEU A 96 0.98 13.19 4.55
C LEU A 96 0.05 11.98 4.69
N ILE A 97 0.63 10.80 4.61
CA ILE A 97 -0.11 9.54 4.59
C ILE A 97 0.15 8.78 5.87
N SER A 98 -0.92 8.45 6.57
CA SER A 98 -0.85 7.69 7.81
C SER A 98 -1.56 6.35 7.62
N TRP A 99 -0.85 5.26 7.95
CA TRP A 99 -1.37 3.90 7.95
C TRP A 99 -1.49 3.44 9.38
N PHE A 100 -2.66 2.92 9.76
CA PHE A 100 -2.92 2.39 11.10
C PHE A 100 -3.34 0.94 11.03
N PHE A 101 -2.84 0.13 11.98
CA PHE A 101 -3.09 -1.30 12.05
C PHE A 101 -3.64 -1.64 13.43
N ASP A 102 -4.89 -2.06 13.50
CA ASP A 102 -5.59 -2.30 14.77
C ASP A 102 -6.18 -3.70 14.80
N ASP A 103 -6.12 -4.35 15.96
CA ASP A 103 -6.78 -5.63 16.15
C ASP A 103 -8.29 -5.45 16.17
N VAL A 104 -8.99 -6.30 15.43
CA VAL A 104 -10.46 -6.37 15.44
C VAL A 104 -10.87 -7.84 15.55
N PRO A 105 -12.14 -8.14 15.93
CA PRO A 105 -12.56 -9.54 16.07
C PRO A 105 -12.34 -10.39 14.83
N ALA A 106 -12.48 -9.82 13.64
CA ALA A 106 -12.30 -10.55 12.39
C ALA A 106 -10.83 -10.69 11.97
N GLY A 107 -9.90 -9.98 12.61
CA GLY A 107 -8.48 -9.99 12.28
C GLY A 107 -7.84 -8.65 12.49
N THR A 108 -7.60 -7.89 11.43
CA THR A 108 -6.93 -6.59 11.48
C THR A 108 -7.71 -5.56 10.69
N SER A 109 -7.92 -4.39 11.29
CA SER A 109 -8.39 -3.21 10.58
C SER A 109 -7.19 -2.42 10.10
N VAL A 110 -7.14 -2.11 8.81
CA VAL A 110 -6.11 -1.27 8.21
C VAL A 110 -6.78 0.01 7.72
N SER A 111 -6.30 1.15 8.21
CA SER A 111 -6.84 2.46 7.84
C SER A 111 -5.77 3.32 7.19
N ILE A 112 -6.18 4.12 6.22
CA ILE A 112 -5.31 5.11 5.58
C ILE A 112 -5.96 6.48 5.76
N VAL A 113 -5.16 7.45 6.21
CA VAL A 113 -5.54 8.86 6.18
C VAL A 113 -4.49 9.57 5.32
N ASP A 114 -4.93 10.17 4.23
CA ASP A 114 -4.04 10.89 3.30
C ASP A 114 -4.48 12.34 3.21
N GLN A 115 -3.65 13.23 3.73
CA GLN A 115 -3.85 14.67 3.60
C GLN A 115 -3.09 15.11 2.34
N VAL A 116 -3.79 15.10 1.22
CA VAL A 116 -3.19 15.26 -0.11
C VAL A 116 -3.35 16.68 -0.63
N VAL A 117 -2.28 17.18 -1.25
CA VAL A 117 -2.27 18.41 -2.03
C VAL A 117 -2.04 18.03 -3.49
N SER A 118 -2.98 18.42 -4.36
CA SER A 118 -2.82 18.21 -5.80
C SER A 118 -2.37 19.51 -6.47
N PHE A 119 -1.39 19.40 -7.36
CA PHE A 119 -0.89 20.51 -8.15
C PHE A 119 -1.47 20.50 -9.58
N VAL A 120 -2.29 19.50 -9.89
CA VAL A 120 -2.83 19.31 -11.24
C VAL A 120 -4.35 19.10 -11.25
N GLY A 121 -5.04 19.45 -10.16
CA GLY A 121 -6.50 19.46 -10.10
C GLY A 121 -7.12 18.30 -9.36
N GLN A 122 -8.45 18.23 -9.44
CA GLN A 122 -9.26 17.27 -8.68
C GLN A 122 -9.04 15.82 -9.12
N ASP A 123 -8.77 15.59 -10.40
CA ASP A 123 -8.58 14.24 -10.90
C ASP A 123 -7.43 13.50 -10.21
N MET A 124 -6.39 14.23 -9.82
CA MET A 124 -5.29 13.65 -9.08
C MET A 124 -5.72 13.19 -7.68
N ILE A 125 -6.59 13.95 -7.04
CA ILE A 125 -7.12 13.59 -5.72
C ILE A 125 -7.96 12.31 -5.84
N GLU A 126 -8.83 12.23 -6.86
CA GLU A 126 -9.62 11.03 -7.10
C GLU A 126 -8.74 9.84 -7.48
N GLY A 127 -7.65 10.09 -8.21
CA GLY A 127 -6.64 9.07 -8.51
C GLY A 127 -5.98 8.54 -7.24
N SER A 128 -5.64 9.42 -6.31
CA SER A 128 -5.07 9.02 -5.02
C SER A 128 -6.06 8.19 -4.21
N ARG A 129 -7.32 8.61 -4.16
CA ARG A 129 -8.38 7.85 -3.48
C ARG A 129 -8.51 6.45 -4.07
N ASN A 130 -8.57 6.36 -5.38
CA ASN A 130 -8.71 5.09 -6.08
C ASN A 130 -7.47 4.21 -5.87
N GLY A 131 -6.29 4.82 -5.90
CA GLY A 131 -5.04 4.09 -5.65
C GLY A 131 -4.99 3.46 -4.26
N HIS A 132 -5.39 4.21 -3.24
CA HIS A 132 -5.46 3.67 -1.88
C HIS A 132 -6.49 2.55 -1.76
N ARG A 133 -7.65 2.70 -2.38
CA ARG A 133 -8.68 1.67 -2.38
C ARG A 133 -8.16 0.38 -3.00
N ILE A 134 -7.51 0.49 -4.15
CA ILE A 134 -6.92 -0.67 -4.84
C ILE A 134 -5.84 -1.32 -3.97
N ALA A 135 -4.96 -0.52 -3.37
CA ALA A 135 -3.89 -1.04 -2.51
C ALA A 135 -4.46 -1.84 -1.34
N LEU A 136 -5.49 -1.33 -0.68
CA LEU A 136 -6.13 -2.05 0.44
C LEU A 136 -6.76 -3.37 -0.02
N GLU A 137 -7.46 -3.36 -1.15
CA GLU A 137 -8.04 -4.58 -1.71
C GLU A 137 -6.97 -5.60 -2.05
N GLN A 138 -5.89 -5.15 -2.68
CA GLN A 138 -4.80 -6.03 -3.09
C GLN A 138 -3.99 -6.56 -1.91
N LEU A 139 -3.83 -5.76 -0.86
CA LEU A 139 -3.19 -6.23 0.38
C LEU A 139 -3.97 -7.42 0.95
N GLY A 140 -5.30 -7.32 0.99
CA GLY A 140 -6.15 -8.43 1.43
C GLY A 140 -5.99 -9.65 0.54
N THR A 141 -5.97 -9.48 -0.75
CA THR A 141 -5.79 -10.56 -1.72
C THR A 141 -4.40 -11.20 -1.58
N PHE A 142 -3.37 -10.39 -1.41
CA PHE A 142 -1.99 -10.85 -1.22
C PHE A 142 -1.89 -11.74 0.03
N LEU A 143 -2.52 -11.35 1.10
CA LEU A 143 -2.51 -12.10 2.36
C LEU A 143 -3.36 -13.37 2.30
N ALA A 144 -4.45 -13.36 1.54
CA ALA A 144 -5.21 -14.57 1.26
C ALA A 144 -4.35 -15.55 0.46
N GLY A 145 -3.67 -15.03 -0.55
CA GLY A 145 -2.66 -15.75 -1.33
C GLY A 145 -3.20 -16.95 -2.10
N PRO A 146 -2.57 -17.29 -3.22
CA PRO A 146 -2.96 -18.51 -3.93
C PRO A 146 -2.69 -19.75 -3.09
N GLY A 147 -1.62 -19.74 -2.29
CA GLY A 147 -1.29 -20.86 -1.42
C GLY A 147 -2.36 -21.12 -0.38
N GLN A 148 -2.92 -20.10 0.22
CA GLN A 148 -3.98 -20.24 1.21
C GLN A 148 -5.26 -20.79 0.58
N ILE A 149 -5.66 -20.23 -0.55
CA ILE A 149 -6.87 -20.68 -1.26
C ILE A 149 -6.67 -22.07 -1.79
N SER A 150 -5.57 -22.32 -2.45
CA SER A 150 -5.26 -23.62 -3.05
C SER A 150 -5.07 -24.70 -1.99
N ALA A 151 -4.35 -24.38 -0.92
CA ALA A 151 -4.11 -25.34 0.15
C ALA A 151 -5.41 -25.80 0.79
N GLY A 152 -6.31 -24.87 1.06
CA GLY A 152 -7.60 -25.22 1.61
C GLY A 152 -8.39 -26.15 0.71
N ALA A 153 -8.41 -25.87 -0.57
CA ALA A 153 -9.10 -26.69 -1.54
C ALA A 153 -8.41 -28.05 -1.74
N SER A 154 -7.10 -28.01 -1.89
CA SER A 154 -6.32 -29.23 -2.11
C SER A 154 -6.40 -30.19 -0.96
N ASP A 155 -6.32 -29.66 0.24
CA ASP A 155 -6.40 -30.49 1.44
C ASP A 155 -7.73 -31.19 1.52
N ARG A 156 -8.79 -30.51 1.18
CA ARG A 156 -10.11 -31.12 1.18
C ARG A 156 -10.24 -32.21 0.13
N ASP A 157 -9.66 -31.98 -1.01
CA ASP A 157 -9.72 -32.96 -2.09
C ASP A 157 -8.90 -34.18 -1.80
N SER A 158 -7.84 -34.03 -1.05
CA SER A 158 -6.97 -35.16 -0.76
C SER A 158 -7.46 -36.00 0.41
N ARG A 159 -8.14 -35.43 1.36
CA ARG A 159 -8.52 -36.13 2.57
C ARG A 159 -9.55 -37.22 2.41
N PRO A 160 -10.52 -37.11 1.57
CA PRO A 160 -11.60 -38.09 1.53
C PRO A 160 -11.20 -39.45 1.01
N SER A 161 -10.11 -39.56 0.36
CA SER A 161 -9.68 -40.85 -0.17
C SER A 161 -9.15 -41.82 0.84
#